data_42d999c09374f9ed59070a95d2494250
#
_entry.id   42d999c09374f9ed59070a95d2494250
#
_cell.length_a   1.000
_cell.length_b   1.000
_cell.length_c   1.000
_cell.angle_alpha   90.00
_cell.angle_beta   90.00
_cell.angle_gamma   90.00
#
_symmetry.space_group_name_H-M   'P 1'
#
loop_
_entity.id
_entity.type
_entity.pdbx_description
1 polymer ?
#
loop_
_entity_poly.entity_id
_entity_poly.type
_entity_poly.pdbx_seq_one_letter_code
_entity_poly.pdbx_strand_id
1 'polypeptide(L)'
;MLKFDPGAESVLTAHHRLRAAYALERGAPVPVVEPGGYARVYSTQEMLADLDKMVEHAAAWANALAATGSDWPPMLDTFVGVCMVAEAFGCPVVHTPGADPWARPAVGSIGEVWKLKPPRVGESFMVRRLFEFTDRLQR
;
A
#
# COMPACT_ATOMS: atom_id res chain seq x y z
N MET A 1 -12.65 9.67 -6.28
CA MET A 1 -12.11 11.04 -6.37
C MET A 1 -11.71 11.52 -4.98
N LEU A 2 -10.53 12.15 -4.83
CA LEU A 2 -10.08 12.70 -3.55
C LEU A 2 -11.02 13.85 -3.11
N LYS A 3 -11.37 13.86 -1.82
CA LYS A 3 -12.27 14.86 -1.21
C LYS A 3 -11.53 15.83 -0.30
N PHE A 4 -10.21 15.69 -0.14
CA PHE A 4 -9.37 16.57 0.65
C PHE A 4 -8.35 17.27 -0.26
N ASP A 5 -7.91 18.43 0.19
CA ASP A 5 -6.80 19.15 -0.44
C ASP A 5 -5.49 18.72 0.21
N PRO A 6 -4.56 18.07 -0.53
CA PRO A 6 -3.26 17.69 0.03
C PRO A 6 -2.38 18.88 0.41
N GLY A 7 -2.68 20.07 -0.11
CA GLY A 7 -2.02 21.33 0.26
C GLY A 7 -2.68 22.06 1.45
N ALA A 8 -3.76 21.51 2.00
CA ALA A 8 -4.42 22.14 3.14
C ALA A 8 -3.47 22.31 4.34
N GLU A 9 -3.60 23.40 5.05
CA GLU A 9 -2.75 23.74 6.21
C GLU A 9 -2.73 22.63 7.28
N SER A 10 -3.84 21.92 7.48
CA SER A 10 -3.93 20.79 8.40
C SER A 10 -3.02 19.63 7.98
N VAL A 11 -2.97 19.30 6.69
CA VAL A 11 -2.12 18.22 6.15
C VAL A 11 -0.64 18.62 6.25
N LEU A 12 -0.31 19.88 5.91
CA LEU A 12 1.06 20.38 6.02
C LEU A 12 1.52 20.42 7.48
N THR A 13 0.65 20.81 8.41
CA THR A 13 0.94 20.81 9.84
C THR A 13 1.20 19.41 10.36
N ALA A 14 0.41 18.41 9.94
CA ALA A 14 0.63 17.00 10.26
C ALA A 14 2.01 16.50 9.76
N HIS A 15 2.37 16.84 8.53
CA HIS A 15 3.69 16.52 7.97
C HIS A 15 4.83 17.16 8.77
N HIS A 16 4.69 18.42 9.19
CA HIS A 16 5.69 19.09 10.02
C HIS A 16 5.87 18.40 11.37
N ARG A 17 4.77 18.04 12.05
CA ARG A 17 4.81 17.30 13.33
C ARG A 17 5.48 15.94 13.19
N LEU A 18 5.12 15.16 12.16
CA LEU A 18 5.77 13.88 11.89
C LEU A 18 7.25 14.05 11.63
N ARG A 19 7.64 15.01 10.79
CA ARG A 19 9.04 15.27 10.47
C ARG A 19 9.85 15.63 11.71
N ALA A 20 9.33 16.51 12.56
CA ALA A 20 9.99 16.89 13.81
C ALA A 20 10.14 15.69 14.76
N ALA A 21 9.12 14.84 14.86
CA ALA A 21 9.17 13.62 15.67
C ALA A 21 10.21 12.62 15.16
N TYR A 22 10.27 12.38 13.84
CA TYR A 22 11.28 11.50 13.23
C TYR A 22 12.70 12.07 13.33
N ALA A 23 12.86 13.39 13.31
CA ALA A 23 14.14 14.05 13.55
C ALA A 23 14.56 14.07 15.03
N LEU A 24 13.72 13.54 15.94
CA LEU A 24 13.92 13.54 17.38
C LEU A 24 14.17 14.95 17.94
N GLU A 25 13.50 15.96 17.39
CA GLU A 25 13.63 17.34 17.82
C GLU A 25 13.11 17.50 19.27
N ARG A 26 13.92 18.18 20.11
CA ARG A 26 13.57 18.37 21.51
C ARG A 26 12.29 19.23 21.62
N GLY A 27 11.29 18.71 22.32
CA GLY A 27 10.01 19.37 22.49
C GLY A 27 9.06 19.22 21.30
N ALA A 28 9.38 18.36 20.31
CA ALA A 28 8.46 18.03 19.25
C ALA A 28 7.16 17.45 19.84
N PRO A 29 5.99 17.83 19.33
CA PRO A 29 4.73 17.25 19.76
C PRO A 29 4.68 15.77 19.35
N VAL A 30 4.06 14.94 20.19
CA VAL A 30 3.83 13.54 19.86
C VAL A 30 2.81 13.47 18.74
N PRO A 31 3.13 12.84 17.59
CA PRO A 31 2.17 12.69 16.51
C PRO A 31 0.99 11.82 16.95
N VAL A 32 -0.21 12.22 16.58
CA VAL A 32 -1.40 11.39 16.75
C VAL A 32 -1.59 10.56 15.50
N VAL A 33 -1.30 9.25 15.61
CA VAL A 33 -1.52 8.29 14.53
C VAL A 33 -2.74 7.45 14.90
N GLU A 34 -3.87 7.76 14.30
CA GLU A 34 -5.08 7.00 14.48
C GLU A 34 -5.33 6.15 13.22
N PRO A 35 -5.25 4.82 13.31
CA PRO A 35 -5.64 3.98 12.20
C PRO A 35 -7.15 4.12 12.02
N GLY A 36 -7.57 4.89 11.04
CA GLY A 36 -8.99 5.01 10.70
C GLY A 36 -9.58 3.63 10.43
N GLY A 37 -10.72 3.35 11.05
CA GLY A 37 -11.50 2.14 10.79
C GLY A 37 -12.09 2.17 9.38
N TYR A 38 -11.26 2.01 8.36
CA TYR A 38 -11.72 1.92 6.98
C TYR A 38 -12.09 0.48 6.64
N ALA A 39 -13.36 0.26 6.33
CA ALA A 39 -13.80 -1.02 5.80
C ALA A 39 -13.32 -1.16 4.35
N ARG A 40 -12.59 -2.23 4.06
CA ARG A 40 -12.18 -2.56 2.70
C ARG A 40 -13.41 -2.79 1.82
N VAL A 41 -13.57 -1.99 0.74
CA VAL A 41 -14.71 -2.10 -0.18
C VAL A 41 -14.53 -3.25 -1.15
N TYR A 42 -13.28 -3.47 -1.61
CA TYR A 42 -12.92 -4.51 -2.56
C TYR A 42 -11.87 -5.43 -1.97
N SER A 43 -11.92 -6.71 -2.33
CA SER A 43 -10.86 -7.66 -2.02
C SER A 43 -9.59 -7.32 -2.83
N THR A 44 -8.42 -7.74 -2.34
CA THR A 44 -7.15 -7.57 -3.08
C THR A 44 -7.22 -8.22 -4.47
N GLN A 45 -7.90 -9.36 -4.58
CA GLN A 45 -8.08 -10.04 -5.87
C GLN A 45 -8.90 -9.21 -6.88
N GLU A 46 -9.99 -8.57 -6.42
CA GLU A 46 -10.78 -7.68 -7.27
C GLU A 46 -10.00 -6.45 -7.71
N MET A 47 -9.24 -5.85 -6.81
CA MET A 47 -8.39 -4.69 -7.11
C MET A 47 -7.27 -5.03 -8.09
N LEU A 48 -6.65 -6.20 -7.95
CA LEU A 48 -5.63 -6.67 -8.89
C LEU A 48 -6.21 -7.01 -10.27
N ALA A 49 -7.46 -7.44 -10.34
CA ALA A 49 -8.15 -7.70 -11.59
C ALA A 49 -8.61 -6.42 -12.31
N ASP A 50 -9.00 -5.39 -11.55
CA ASP A 50 -9.59 -4.14 -12.03
C ASP A 50 -8.92 -2.92 -11.37
N LEU A 51 -8.14 -2.18 -12.17
CA LEU A 51 -7.40 -1.00 -11.70
C LEU A 51 -8.31 0.15 -11.29
N ASP A 52 -9.49 0.30 -11.88
CA ASP A 52 -10.42 1.36 -11.49
C ASP A 52 -10.93 1.11 -10.07
N LYS A 53 -11.18 -0.15 -9.69
CA LYS A 53 -11.47 -0.53 -8.31
C LYS A 53 -10.31 -0.24 -7.36
N MET A 54 -9.06 -0.47 -7.79
CA MET A 54 -7.87 -0.15 -7.00
C MET A 54 -7.75 1.35 -6.75
N VAL A 55 -7.95 2.18 -7.77
CA VAL A 55 -7.95 3.65 -7.67
C VAL A 55 -9.07 4.14 -6.76
N GLU A 56 -10.29 3.62 -6.93
CA GLU A 56 -11.43 3.97 -6.09
C GLU A 56 -11.18 3.63 -4.62
N HIS A 57 -10.64 2.44 -4.36
CA HIS A 57 -10.30 2.00 -3.01
C HIS A 57 -9.22 2.87 -2.37
N ALA A 58 -8.15 3.17 -3.12
CA ALA A 58 -7.07 4.04 -2.64
C ALA A 58 -7.58 5.46 -2.32
N ALA A 59 -8.43 6.02 -3.17
CA ALA A 59 -9.04 7.33 -2.93
C ALA A 59 -9.97 7.32 -1.71
N ALA A 60 -10.77 6.26 -1.53
CA ALA A 60 -11.63 6.12 -0.36
C ALA A 60 -10.82 5.99 0.94
N TRP A 61 -9.74 5.22 0.92
CA TRP A 61 -8.80 5.10 2.04
C TRP A 61 -8.17 6.45 2.40
N ALA A 62 -7.61 7.17 1.41
CA ALA A 62 -7.00 8.47 1.64
C ALA A 62 -8.01 9.50 2.19
N ASN A 63 -9.24 9.50 1.68
CA ASN A 63 -10.31 10.36 2.20
C ASN A 63 -10.69 10.01 3.66
N ALA A 64 -10.73 8.71 4.00
CA ALA A 64 -11.01 8.27 5.36
C ALA A 64 -9.89 8.71 6.32
N LEU A 65 -8.62 8.54 5.95
CA LEU A 65 -7.47 9.02 6.73
C LEU A 65 -7.53 10.53 6.94
N ALA A 66 -7.78 11.30 5.89
CA ALA A 66 -7.89 12.75 5.98
C ALA A 66 -9.01 13.18 6.95
N ALA A 67 -10.10 12.42 7.03
CA ALA A 67 -11.23 12.72 7.91
C ALA A 67 -10.97 12.41 9.39
N THR A 68 -9.94 11.61 9.71
CA THR A 68 -9.65 11.25 11.13
C THR A 68 -9.00 12.38 11.93
N GLY A 69 -8.43 13.38 11.27
CA GLY A 69 -7.59 14.40 11.93
C GLY A 69 -6.26 13.85 12.45
N SER A 70 -5.90 12.64 12.07
CA SER A 70 -4.61 12.00 12.37
C SER A 70 -3.45 12.75 11.73
N ASP A 71 -2.29 12.71 12.37
CA ASP A 71 -1.03 13.19 11.78
C ASP A 71 -0.48 12.21 10.70
N TRP A 72 -1.08 11.04 10.53
CA TRP A 72 -0.74 10.15 9.43
C TRP A 72 -1.12 10.80 8.10
N PRO A 73 -0.17 10.99 7.18
CA PRO A 73 -0.47 11.67 5.93
C PRO A 73 -1.45 10.83 5.09
N PRO A 74 -2.50 11.43 4.56
CA PRO A 74 -3.33 10.75 3.57
C PRO A 74 -2.48 10.34 2.38
N MET A 75 -2.47 9.05 2.07
CA MET A 75 -1.68 8.50 0.97
C MET A 75 -2.55 7.60 0.10
N LEU A 76 -2.18 7.50 -1.17
CA LEU A 76 -2.76 6.53 -2.09
C LEU A 76 -1.92 5.26 -2.02
N ASP A 77 -2.42 4.25 -1.32
CA ASP A 77 -1.76 2.95 -1.22
C ASP A 77 -2.12 2.09 -2.44
N THR A 78 -1.18 1.30 -2.89
CA THR A 78 -1.32 0.44 -4.07
C THR A 78 -2.12 -0.82 -3.81
N PHE A 79 -2.27 -1.23 -2.56
CA PHE A 79 -3.01 -2.43 -2.12
C PHE A 79 -2.68 -3.73 -2.89
N VAL A 80 -1.49 -3.81 -3.47
CA VAL A 80 -1.03 -5.05 -4.16
C VAL A 80 -0.75 -6.19 -3.19
N GLY A 81 -0.75 -5.90 -1.89
CA GLY A 81 -0.54 -6.88 -0.84
C GLY A 81 0.94 -7.18 -0.56
N VAL A 82 1.17 -8.00 0.46
CA VAL A 82 2.53 -8.34 0.95
C VAL A 82 3.24 -9.38 0.08
N CYS A 83 2.55 -9.97 -0.90
CA CYS A 83 3.06 -11.09 -1.69
C CYS A 83 3.85 -10.66 -2.92
N MET A 84 3.93 -9.37 -3.25
CA MET A 84 4.53 -8.86 -4.47
C MET A 84 5.97 -9.34 -4.68
N VAL A 85 6.81 -9.23 -3.65
CA VAL A 85 8.20 -9.69 -3.72
C VAL A 85 8.28 -11.21 -3.87
N ALA A 86 7.49 -11.95 -3.09
CA ALA A 86 7.47 -13.40 -3.16
C ALA A 86 6.99 -13.90 -4.54
N GLU A 87 5.95 -13.28 -5.11
CA GLU A 87 5.43 -13.58 -6.44
C GLU A 87 6.51 -13.33 -7.51
N ALA A 88 7.28 -12.26 -7.41
CA ALA A 88 8.37 -11.97 -8.34
C ALA A 88 9.46 -13.07 -8.33
N PHE A 89 9.67 -13.75 -7.20
CA PHE A 89 10.53 -14.94 -7.10
C PHE A 89 9.83 -16.26 -7.47
N GLY A 90 8.61 -16.20 -8.02
CA GLY A 90 7.87 -17.37 -8.48
C GLY A 90 7.08 -18.10 -7.38
N CYS A 91 6.90 -17.49 -6.21
CA CYS A 91 6.03 -18.06 -5.18
C CYS A 91 4.57 -17.99 -5.63
N PRO A 92 3.82 -19.12 -5.61
CA PRO A 92 2.40 -19.11 -5.92
C PRO A 92 1.62 -18.26 -4.91
N VAL A 93 0.83 -17.31 -5.41
CA VAL A 93 -0.04 -16.48 -4.56
C VAL A 93 -1.39 -17.15 -4.39
N VAL A 94 -1.84 -17.21 -3.14
CA VAL A 94 -3.13 -17.78 -2.76
C VAL A 94 -4.04 -16.67 -2.29
N HIS A 95 -5.21 -16.58 -2.91
CA HIS A 95 -6.27 -15.65 -2.51
C HIS A 95 -7.33 -16.41 -1.69
N THR A 96 -7.62 -15.91 -0.50
CA THR A 96 -8.66 -16.44 0.37
C THR A 96 -9.74 -15.37 0.55
N PRO A 97 -11.03 -15.68 0.37
CA PRO A 97 -12.10 -14.71 0.60
C PRO A 97 -12.01 -14.10 2.01
N GLY A 98 -12.09 -12.77 2.10
CA GLY A 98 -12.05 -12.03 3.36
C GLY A 98 -10.69 -11.91 4.04
N ALA A 99 -9.61 -12.43 3.43
CA ALA A 99 -8.24 -12.32 3.95
C ALA A 99 -7.30 -11.71 2.92
N ASP A 100 -6.17 -11.19 3.41
CA ASP A 100 -5.10 -10.75 2.54
C ASP A 100 -4.45 -11.95 1.83
N PRO A 101 -3.94 -11.74 0.59
CA PRO A 101 -3.25 -12.79 -0.13
C PRO A 101 -1.97 -13.20 0.62
N TRP A 102 -1.62 -14.46 0.51
CA TRP A 102 -0.37 -15.00 1.03
C TRP A 102 0.36 -15.83 -0.02
N ALA A 103 1.65 -15.98 0.13
CA ALA A 103 2.47 -16.72 -0.83
C ALA A 103 2.89 -18.08 -0.27
N ARG A 104 2.77 -19.12 -1.08
CA ARG A 104 3.35 -20.43 -0.78
C ARG A 104 4.85 -20.41 -1.10
N PRO A 105 5.67 -21.21 -0.39
CA PRO A 105 7.07 -21.34 -0.74
C PRO A 105 7.29 -21.77 -2.20
N ALA A 106 8.24 -21.14 -2.89
CA ALA A 106 8.67 -21.55 -4.23
C ALA A 106 9.62 -22.76 -4.20
N VAL A 107 10.19 -23.06 -3.03
CA VAL A 107 11.16 -24.15 -2.82
C VAL A 107 10.74 -25.01 -1.62
N GLY A 108 11.08 -26.29 -1.67
CA GLY A 108 10.72 -27.25 -0.63
C GLY A 108 11.68 -27.30 0.56
N SER A 109 12.88 -26.73 0.43
CA SER A 109 13.88 -26.73 1.48
C SER A 109 14.79 -25.50 1.40
N ILE A 110 15.46 -25.17 2.51
CA ILE A 110 16.42 -24.06 2.59
C ILE A 110 17.59 -24.27 1.62
N GLY A 111 18.01 -25.50 1.37
CA GLY A 111 19.08 -25.81 0.42
C GLY A 111 18.75 -25.52 -1.03
N GLU A 112 17.46 -25.33 -1.35
CA GLU A 112 17.01 -24.99 -2.71
C GLU A 112 16.96 -23.48 -2.95
N VAL A 113 17.07 -22.66 -1.90
CA VAL A 113 17.04 -21.19 -2.02
C VAL A 113 18.12 -20.70 -3.01
N TRP A 114 19.29 -21.35 -3.02
CA TRP A 114 20.39 -21.00 -3.94
C TRP A 114 20.10 -21.31 -5.41
N LYS A 115 19.03 -22.06 -5.72
CA LYS A 115 18.56 -22.34 -7.09
C LYS A 115 17.63 -21.26 -7.62
N LEU A 116 17.12 -20.39 -6.74
CA LEU A 116 16.25 -19.29 -7.13
C LEU A 116 17.02 -18.32 -8.03
N LYS A 117 16.40 -17.98 -9.15
CA LYS A 117 16.95 -16.97 -10.05
C LYS A 117 16.49 -15.59 -9.61
N PRO A 118 17.32 -14.53 -9.77
CA PRO A 118 16.85 -13.17 -9.58
C PRO A 118 15.57 -12.91 -10.37
N PRO A 119 14.57 -12.24 -9.77
CA PRO A 119 13.31 -12.00 -10.46
C PRO A 119 13.51 -11.01 -11.60
N ARG A 120 12.75 -11.19 -12.66
CA ARG A 120 12.59 -10.20 -13.71
C ARG A 120 11.40 -9.31 -13.34
N VAL A 121 11.70 -8.18 -12.77
CA VAL A 121 10.71 -7.25 -12.19
C VAL A 121 9.54 -6.97 -13.15
N GLY A 122 9.82 -6.76 -14.45
CA GLY A 122 8.78 -6.51 -15.46
C GLY A 122 7.93 -7.73 -15.85
N GLU A 123 8.30 -8.95 -15.43
CA GLU A 123 7.53 -10.17 -15.71
C GLU A 123 6.55 -10.53 -14.58
N SER A 124 6.76 -10.02 -13.36
CA SER A 124 5.85 -10.21 -12.24
C SER A 124 4.51 -9.53 -12.49
N PHE A 125 3.42 -10.27 -12.28
CA PHE A 125 2.06 -9.74 -12.44
C PHE A 125 1.77 -8.61 -11.46
N MET A 126 2.08 -8.80 -10.16
CA MET A 126 1.82 -7.78 -9.14
C MET A 126 2.66 -6.52 -9.35
N VAL A 127 3.92 -6.67 -9.76
CA VAL A 127 4.78 -5.51 -10.05
C VAL A 127 4.26 -4.74 -11.26
N ARG A 128 3.81 -5.41 -12.32
CA ARG A 128 3.18 -4.72 -13.46
C ARG A 128 1.93 -3.96 -13.03
N ARG A 129 1.08 -4.56 -12.18
CA ARG A 129 -0.09 -3.88 -11.64
C ARG A 129 0.26 -2.64 -10.84
N LEU A 130 1.35 -2.67 -10.07
CA LEU A 130 1.86 -1.51 -9.36
C LEU A 130 2.23 -0.37 -10.32
N PHE A 131 2.94 -0.66 -11.40
CA PHE A 131 3.29 0.35 -12.40
C PHE A 131 2.05 0.90 -13.12
N GLU A 132 1.15 0.03 -13.56
CA GLU A 132 -0.10 0.42 -14.23
C GLU A 132 -0.97 1.31 -13.32
N PHE A 133 -1.04 1.00 -12.02
CA PHE A 133 -1.72 1.83 -11.03
C PHE A 133 -1.05 3.20 -10.89
N THR A 134 0.27 3.24 -10.78
CA THR A 134 1.02 4.49 -10.67
C THR A 134 0.81 5.38 -11.91
N ASP A 135 0.88 4.79 -13.10
CA ASP A 135 0.60 5.50 -14.36
C ASP A 135 -0.84 6.03 -14.41
N ARG A 136 -1.79 5.27 -13.85
CA ARG A 136 -3.20 5.68 -13.79
C ARG A 136 -3.43 6.87 -12.87
N LEU A 137 -2.67 6.97 -11.78
CA LEU A 137 -2.75 8.11 -10.85
C LEU A 137 -2.14 9.40 -11.41
N GLN A 138 -1.27 9.31 -12.40
CA GLN A 138 -0.60 10.47 -13.01
C GLN A 138 -1.43 11.14 -14.13
N ARG A 139 -2.51 10.50 -14.57
CA ARG A 139 -3.43 10.99 -15.61
C ARG A 139 -4.65 11.69 -15.02
#